data_b0affa325f1b9a6f7a6fe97bd1e99020
#
_entry.id   b0affa325f1b9a6f7a6fe97bd1e99020
#
_cell.length_a   1.000
_cell.length_b   1.000
_cell.length_c   1.000
_cell.angle_alpha   90.00
_cell.angle_beta   90.00
_cell.angle_gamma   90.00
#
_symmetry.space_group_name_H-M   'P 1'
#
loop_
_entity.id
_entity.type
_entity.pdbx_description
1 polymer ?
#
loop_
_entity_poly.entity_id
_entity_poly.type
_entity_poly.pdbx_seq_one_letter_code
_entity_poly.pdbx_strand_id
1 'polypeptide(L)'
;MLSLIKKILGIGPKADLSELVKEGAIILDVRTKGEYGSGHIRGSVNIPVEQLHKNLHKLKDKKRPVITCCESGMRSYSAKGILTSNGFTNVYNGGSWLSLNNKLR
;
A
#
# COMPACT_ATOMS: atom_id res chain seq x y z
N MET A 1 -24.03 -3.94 10.58
CA MET A 1 -24.77 -2.83 9.92
C MET A 1 -24.02 -1.51 10.02
N LEU A 2 -23.77 -1.03 11.22
CA LEU A 2 -23.09 0.24 11.42
C LEU A 2 -21.68 0.26 10.83
N SER A 3 -20.93 -0.83 11.00
CA SER A 3 -19.57 -0.93 10.44
C SER A 3 -19.56 -0.94 8.90
N LEU A 4 -20.58 -1.51 8.29
CA LEU A 4 -20.72 -1.51 6.83
C LEU A 4 -21.00 -0.09 6.32
N ILE A 5 -21.88 0.62 6.99
CA ILE A 5 -22.18 2.02 6.64
C ILE A 5 -20.93 2.89 6.76
N LYS A 6 -20.18 2.72 7.84
CA LYS A 6 -18.93 3.45 8.05
C LYS A 6 -17.91 3.16 6.95
N LYS A 7 -17.81 1.92 6.50
CA LYS A 7 -16.92 1.56 5.38
C LYS A 7 -17.33 2.24 4.08
N ILE A 8 -18.61 2.25 3.79
CA ILE A 8 -19.16 2.88 2.58
C ILE A 8 -18.88 4.39 2.59
N LEU A 9 -19.03 5.02 3.75
CA LEU A 9 -18.83 6.45 3.90
C LEU A 9 -17.37 6.84 4.14
N GLY A 10 -16.49 5.87 4.30
CA GLY A 10 -15.08 6.13 4.61
C GLY A 10 -14.83 6.64 6.02
N ILE A 11 -15.76 6.47 6.92
CA ILE A 11 -15.69 6.95 8.31
C ILE A 11 -15.70 5.78 9.30
N GLY A 12 -14.80 4.89 9.18
CA GLY A 12 -14.67 3.79 10.11
C GLY A 12 -13.35 3.87 10.88
N PRO A 13 -13.11 2.97 11.80
CA PRO A 13 -11.80 2.85 12.41
C PRO A 13 -10.77 2.59 11.31
N LYS A 14 -9.57 3.09 11.52
CA LYS A 14 -8.47 2.85 10.58
C LYS A 14 -8.18 1.36 10.49
N ALA A 15 -7.88 0.89 9.29
CA ALA A 15 -7.47 -0.49 9.10
C ALA A 15 -6.21 -0.78 9.92
N ASP A 16 -6.16 -1.97 10.51
CA ASP A 16 -4.96 -2.42 11.21
C ASP A 16 -3.99 -3.00 10.17
N LEU A 17 -3.05 -2.17 9.75
CA LEU A 17 -2.09 -2.53 8.70
C LEU A 17 -1.19 -3.69 9.13
N SER A 18 -0.85 -3.75 10.42
CA SER A 18 -0.05 -4.85 10.96
C SER A 18 -0.77 -6.19 10.78
N GLU A 19 -2.07 -6.20 11.06
CA GLU A 19 -2.89 -7.40 10.89
C GLU A 19 -2.98 -7.81 9.43
N LEU A 20 -3.15 -6.84 8.53
CA LEU A 20 -3.19 -7.11 7.09
C LEU A 20 -1.89 -7.76 6.61
N VAL A 21 -0.75 -7.29 7.09
CA VAL A 21 0.55 -7.86 6.73
C VAL A 21 0.66 -9.31 7.23
N LYS A 22 0.21 -9.58 8.44
CA LYS A 22 0.19 -10.95 8.99
C LYS A 22 -0.68 -11.87 8.14
N GLU A 23 -1.73 -11.33 7.54
CA GLU A 23 -2.65 -12.08 6.68
C GLU A 23 -2.18 -12.17 5.23
N GLY A 24 -1.01 -11.63 4.92
CA GLY A 24 -0.40 -11.78 3.60
C GLY A 24 -0.52 -10.58 2.68
N ALA A 25 -0.81 -9.39 3.19
CA ALA A 25 -0.84 -8.18 2.38
C ALA A 25 0.53 -7.91 1.75
N ILE A 26 0.52 -7.38 0.53
CA ILE A 26 1.74 -6.91 -0.12
C ILE A 26 2.04 -5.50 0.38
N ILE A 27 3.27 -5.25 0.80
CA ILE A 27 3.76 -3.90 1.05
C ILE A 27 4.43 -3.43 -0.23
N LEU A 28 3.86 -2.41 -0.86
CA LEU A 28 4.36 -1.88 -2.13
C LEU A 28 5.03 -0.53 -1.88
N ASP A 29 6.35 -0.51 -1.98
CA ASP A 29 7.14 0.72 -1.84
C ASP A 29 7.27 1.35 -3.22
N VAL A 30 6.73 2.55 -3.38
CA VAL A 30 6.68 3.23 -4.68
C VAL A 30 7.72 4.34 -4.81
N ARG A 31 8.75 4.30 -3.97
CA ARG A 31 9.90 5.18 -4.08
C ARG A 31 10.82 4.75 -5.22
N THR A 32 11.82 5.57 -5.53
CA THR A 32 12.84 5.21 -6.50
C THR A 32 13.65 4.00 -6.01
N LYS A 33 14.31 3.34 -6.94
CA LYS A 33 15.19 2.20 -6.60
C LYS A 33 16.32 2.61 -5.66
N GLY A 34 16.86 3.81 -5.85
CA GLY A 34 17.92 4.33 -4.99
C GLY A 34 17.46 4.56 -3.56
N GLU A 35 16.30 5.17 -3.39
CA GLU A 35 15.70 5.36 -2.07
C GLU A 35 15.45 4.01 -1.39
N TYR A 36 14.87 3.09 -2.13
CA TYR A 36 14.57 1.74 -1.63
C TYR A 36 15.86 1.01 -1.19
N GLY A 37 16.90 1.13 -1.98
CA GLY A 37 18.20 0.52 -1.69
C GLY A 37 18.86 1.05 -0.42
N SER A 38 18.55 2.28 -0.04
CA SER A 38 19.10 2.90 1.18
C SER A 38 18.39 2.45 2.46
N GLY A 39 17.29 1.78 2.34
CA GLY A 39 16.52 1.26 3.47
C GLY A 39 15.06 1.07 3.07
N HIS A 40 14.46 -0.02 3.49
CA HIS A 40 13.08 -0.34 3.16
C HIS A 40 12.51 -1.36 4.15
N ILE A 41 11.21 -1.57 4.08
CA ILE A 41 10.55 -2.57 4.92
C ILE A 41 10.89 -3.96 4.41
N ARG A 42 11.32 -4.81 5.33
CA ARG A 42 11.63 -6.21 5.01
C ARG A 42 10.41 -6.89 4.40
N GLY A 43 10.63 -7.56 3.27
CA GLY A 43 9.58 -8.27 2.56
C GLY A 43 8.74 -7.38 1.62
N SER A 44 9.03 -6.09 1.56
CA SER A 44 8.32 -5.20 0.64
C SER A 44 8.77 -5.40 -0.81
N VAL A 45 7.92 -4.97 -1.73
CA VAL A 45 8.18 -4.98 -3.17
C VAL A 45 8.38 -3.53 -3.61
N ASN A 46 9.39 -3.27 -4.42
CA ASN A 46 9.64 -1.92 -4.94
C ASN A 46 9.21 -1.81 -6.41
N ILE A 47 8.25 -0.95 -6.65
CA ILE A 47 7.88 -0.52 -8.01
C ILE A 47 7.71 1.00 -7.94
N PRO A 48 8.66 1.78 -8.47
CA PRO A 48 8.53 3.23 -8.46
C PRO A 48 7.20 3.69 -9.07
N VAL A 49 6.61 4.75 -8.50
CA VAL A 49 5.27 5.17 -8.91
C VAL A 49 5.15 5.47 -10.40
N GLU A 50 6.21 6.05 -11.02
CA GLU A 50 6.21 6.35 -12.44
C GLU A 50 6.19 5.09 -13.32
N GLN A 51 6.58 3.96 -12.77
CA GLN A 51 6.63 2.68 -13.48
C GLN A 51 5.49 1.76 -13.12
N LEU A 52 4.68 2.14 -12.13
CA LEU A 52 3.65 1.27 -11.59
C LEU A 52 2.62 0.86 -12.64
N HIS A 53 2.16 1.81 -13.45
CA HIS A 53 1.14 1.57 -14.48
C HIS A 53 1.56 0.45 -15.44
N LYS A 54 2.84 0.37 -15.78
CA LYS A 54 3.37 -0.65 -16.71
C LYS A 54 3.69 -1.97 -16.02
N ASN A 55 3.66 -2.02 -14.69
CA ASN A 55 4.11 -3.18 -13.92
C ASN A 55 3.05 -3.78 -13.02
N LEU A 56 1.78 -3.45 -13.26
CA LEU A 56 0.67 -3.96 -12.43
C LEU A 56 0.59 -5.48 -12.42
N HIS A 57 1.00 -6.13 -13.50
CA HIS A 57 1.00 -7.58 -13.62
C HIS A 57 1.89 -8.26 -12.56
N LYS A 58 2.87 -7.54 -12.02
CA LYS A 58 3.75 -8.08 -10.98
C LYS A 58 3.03 -8.31 -9.66
N LEU A 59 1.88 -7.67 -9.46
CA LEU A 59 1.08 -7.82 -8.25
C LEU A 59 0.06 -8.96 -8.34
N LYS A 60 -0.12 -9.53 -9.52
CA LYS A 60 -0.93 -10.72 -9.85
C LYS A 60 -2.38 -10.68 -9.40
N ASP A 61 -2.67 -10.80 -8.10
CA ASP A 61 -4.03 -10.92 -7.58
C ASP A 61 -4.57 -9.54 -7.16
N LYS A 62 -5.57 -9.05 -7.90
CA LYS A 62 -6.17 -7.74 -7.64
C LYS A 62 -7.02 -7.69 -6.36
N LYS A 63 -7.33 -8.83 -5.78
CA LYS A 63 -8.08 -8.93 -4.53
C LYS A 63 -7.18 -8.96 -3.30
N ARG A 64 -5.92 -9.30 -3.48
CA ARG A 64 -4.96 -9.36 -2.39
C ARG A 64 -4.73 -7.96 -1.83
N PRO A 65 -4.77 -7.78 -0.50
CA PRO A 65 -4.50 -6.47 0.08
C PRO A 65 -3.12 -5.94 -0.28
N VAL A 66 -3.07 -4.67 -0.67
CA VAL A 66 -1.83 -3.96 -0.99
C VAL A 66 -1.75 -2.72 -0.12
N ILE A 67 -0.63 -2.55 0.55
CA ILE A 67 -0.34 -1.36 1.36
C ILE A 67 0.76 -0.60 0.65
N THR A 68 0.43 0.58 0.11
CA THR A 68 1.42 1.41 -0.56
C THR A 68 2.19 2.24 0.47
N CYS A 69 3.46 2.52 0.21
CA CYS A 69 4.24 3.43 1.03
C CYS A 69 5.27 4.17 0.18
N CYS A 70 5.71 5.31 0.69
CA CYS A 70 6.77 6.11 0.08
C CYS A 70 7.48 6.89 1.17
N GLU A 71 8.15 8.00 0.85
CA GLU A 71 8.86 8.79 1.86
C GLU A 71 7.90 9.56 2.76
N SER A 72 6.94 10.28 2.17
CA SER A 72 6.05 11.19 2.91
C SER A 72 4.56 10.87 2.79
N GLY A 73 4.18 9.93 1.92
CA GLY A 73 2.79 9.55 1.70
C GLY A 73 2.17 10.08 0.41
N MET A 74 2.81 11.04 -0.27
CA MET A 74 2.24 11.64 -1.50
C MET A 74 2.28 10.67 -2.67
N ARG A 75 3.43 10.08 -2.94
CA ARG A 75 3.56 9.09 -4.02
C ARG A 75 2.74 7.84 -3.74
N SER A 76 2.65 7.44 -2.49
CA SER A 76 1.85 6.26 -2.12
C SER A 76 0.37 6.52 -2.28
N TYR A 77 -0.09 7.74 -2.05
CA TYR A 77 -1.47 8.14 -2.31
C TYR A 77 -1.78 8.03 -3.81
N SER A 78 -0.89 8.57 -4.65
CA SER A 78 -1.02 8.46 -6.11
C SER A 78 -1.03 7.01 -6.57
N ALA A 79 -0.16 6.18 -5.99
CA ALA A 79 -0.10 4.75 -6.30
C ALA A 79 -1.41 4.06 -5.96
N LYS A 80 -2.02 4.39 -4.83
CA LYS A 80 -3.33 3.84 -4.46
C LYS A 80 -4.37 4.17 -5.54
N GLY A 81 -4.38 5.39 -6.04
CA GLY A 81 -5.27 5.79 -7.13
C GLY A 81 -5.06 4.99 -8.39
N ILE A 82 -3.81 4.78 -8.78
CA ILE A 82 -3.47 3.98 -9.96
C ILE A 82 -3.98 2.53 -9.80
N LEU A 83 -3.72 1.94 -8.65
CA LEU A 83 -4.15 0.56 -8.38
C LEU A 83 -5.67 0.43 -8.40
N THR A 84 -6.35 1.32 -7.69
CA THR A 84 -7.81 1.31 -7.60
C THR A 84 -8.45 1.48 -8.98
N SER A 85 -7.91 2.40 -9.80
CA SER A 85 -8.40 2.63 -11.16
C SER A 85 -8.19 1.42 -12.07
N ASN A 86 -7.30 0.51 -11.70
CA ASN A 86 -7.00 -0.69 -12.47
C ASN A 86 -7.60 -1.96 -11.86
N GLY A 87 -8.60 -1.80 -11.00
CA GLY A 87 -9.38 -2.92 -10.50
C GLY A 87 -8.88 -3.58 -9.21
N PHE A 88 -7.88 -3.01 -8.57
CA PHE A 88 -7.44 -3.51 -7.28
C PHE A 88 -8.45 -3.08 -6.21
N THR A 89 -8.98 -4.05 -5.46
CA THR A 89 -10.12 -3.83 -4.57
C THR A 89 -9.77 -3.62 -3.11
N ASN A 90 -8.53 -3.92 -2.71
CA ASN A 90 -8.09 -3.83 -1.32
C ASN A 90 -6.79 -3.07 -1.22
N VAL A 91 -6.84 -1.75 -1.41
CA VAL A 91 -5.63 -0.92 -1.41
C VAL A 91 -5.68 0.07 -0.25
N TYR A 92 -4.57 0.16 0.48
CA TYR A 92 -4.41 1.02 1.63
C TYR A 92 -3.18 1.90 1.46
N ASN A 93 -3.31 3.18 1.77
CA ASN A 93 -2.16 4.08 1.78
C ASN A 93 -1.47 3.96 3.14
N GLY A 94 -0.28 3.38 3.14
CA GLY A 94 0.52 3.20 4.36
C GLY A 94 1.31 4.44 4.77
N GLY A 95 1.38 5.45 3.91
CA GLY A 95 2.08 6.70 4.19
C GLY A 95 3.60 6.57 4.11
N SER A 96 4.29 7.15 5.09
CA SER A 96 5.74 7.05 5.19
C SER A 96 6.18 5.63 5.49
N TRP A 97 7.17 5.13 4.75
CA TRP A 97 7.65 3.77 4.98
C TRP A 97 8.28 3.59 6.36
N LEU A 98 8.92 4.63 6.89
CA LEU A 98 9.49 4.57 8.25
C LEU A 98 8.40 4.44 9.31
N SER A 99 7.35 5.23 9.17
CA SER A 99 6.21 5.18 10.07
C SER A 99 5.52 3.83 10.02
N LEU A 100 5.31 3.33 8.80
CA LEU A 100 4.73 2.01 8.58
C LEU A 100 5.61 0.92 9.19
N ASN A 101 6.90 0.97 8.93
CA ASN A 101 7.85 -0.01 9.47
C ASN A 101 7.79 -0.07 11.00
N ASN A 102 7.67 1.08 11.65
CA ASN A 102 7.55 1.13 13.10
C ASN A 102 6.26 0.48 13.60
N LYS A 103 5.17 0.61 12.86
CA LYS A 103 3.90 -0.03 13.19
C LYS A 103 3.95 -1.54 13.05
N LEU A 104 4.82 -2.05 12.19
CA LEU A 104 4.91 -3.48 11.89
C LEU A 104 5.84 -4.25 12.83
N ARG A 105 6.54 -3.55 13.67
CA ARG A 105 7.44 -4.17 14.64
C ARG A 105 6.72 -4.86 15.77
#